data_9b65ee0109ef34de0aefad28f8db5aee
#
_entry.id   9b65ee0109ef34de0aefad28f8db5aee
#
_cell.length_a   1.000
_cell.length_b   1.000
_cell.length_c   1.000
_cell.angle_alpha   90.00
_cell.angle_beta   90.00
_cell.angle_gamma   90.00
#
_symmetry.space_group_name_H-M   'P 1'
#
loop_
_entity.id
_entity.type
_entity.pdbx_description
1 polymer ?
#
loop_
_entity_poly.entity_id
_entity_poly.type
_entity_poly.pdbx_seq_one_letter_code
_entity_poly.pdbx_strand_id
1 'polypeptide(L)'
;SYFGEAIPPNEESFQVHEAAAMIEQFGSATGLFEAEIVQSCKTIGCWMTVKGPHVDTVRVFMKDHAFFVPKDSIQGKKTYFYGEAFYDTLSVNLQKHLLEDAGATLMEIDAVNVPAHQLIFEAAGVMIADVPEGAPMASDK
;
A
#
# COMPACT_ATOMS: atom_id res chain seq x y z
N SER A 1 7.77 8.43 -10.80
CA SER A 1 8.86 8.59 -9.87
C SER A 1 9.04 7.32 -9.04
N TYR A 2 10.24 7.08 -8.56
CA TYR A 2 10.59 5.86 -7.84
C TYR A 2 10.87 6.18 -6.38
N PHE A 3 10.46 5.26 -5.50
CA PHE A 3 10.64 5.39 -4.05
C PHE A 3 11.13 4.06 -3.50
N GLY A 4 12.06 4.11 -2.54
CA GLY A 4 12.61 2.90 -1.94
C GLY A 4 13.68 2.24 -2.82
N GLU A 5 13.77 0.92 -2.72
CA GLU A 5 14.75 0.16 -3.47
C GLU A 5 14.40 0.13 -4.95
N ALA A 6 15.40 -0.07 -5.79
CA ALA A 6 15.20 -0.18 -7.22
C ALA A 6 14.35 -1.41 -7.55
N ILE A 7 13.41 -1.22 -8.46
CA ILE A 7 12.59 -2.33 -8.95
C ILE A 7 13.43 -3.11 -9.97
N PRO A 8 13.52 -4.44 -9.84
CA PRO A 8 14.30 -5.22 -10.80
C PRO A 8 13.80 -5.00 -12.21
N PRO A 9 14.70 -4.86 -13.20
CA PRO A 9 14.28 -4.65 -14.57
C PRO A 9 13.68 -5.93 -15.17
N ASN A 10 12.83 -5.75 -16.16
CA ASN A 10 12.21 -6.83 -16.92
C ASN A 10 11.35 -7.80 -16.10
N GLU A 11 10.85 -7.31 -14.95
CA GLU A 11 9.92 -8.10 -14.15
C GLU A 11 8.53 -8.03 -14.76
N GLU A 12 7.86 -9.17 -14.83
CA GLU A 12 6.46 -9.22 -15.22
C GLU A 12 5.61 -8.76 -14.04
N SER A 13 4.63 -7.89 -14.31
CA SER A 13 3.78 -7.41 -13.24
C SER A 13 2.53 -8.27 -13.11
N PHE A 14 2.04 -8.36 -11.87
CA PHE A 14 0.82 -9.09 -11.54
C PHE A 14 -0.21 -8.11 -11.00
N GLN A 15 -1.47 -8.42 -11.18
CA GLN A 15 -2.55 -7.65 -10.56
C GLN A 15 -2.66 -8.04 -9.08
N VAL A 16 -3.18 -7.12 -8.29
CA VAL A 16 -3.32 -7.35 -6.84
C VAL A 16 -4.15 -8.61 -6.56
N HIS A 17 -5.20 -8.86 -7.37
CA HIS A 17 -6.06 -10.02 -7.12
C HIS A 17 -5.35 -11.34 -7.38
N GLU A 18 -4.25 -11.35 -8.12
CA GLU A 18 -3.51 -12.58 -8.38
C GLU A 18 -2.69 -13.01 -7.15
N ALA A 19 -2.42 -12.08 -6.23
CA ALA A 19 -1.62 -12.39 -5.06
C ALA A 19 -2.26 -13.46 -4.18
N ALA A 20 -3.57 -13.42 -4.02
CA ALA A 20 -4.27 -14.42 -3.21
C ALA A 20 -4.08 -15.83 -3.77
N ALA A 21 -4.18 -15.98 -5.09
CA ALA A 21 -3.97 -17.27 -5.73
C ALA A 21 -2.52 -17.74 -5.59
N MET A 22 -1.57 -16.82 -5.69
CA MET A 22 -0.16 -17.14 -5.52
C MET A 22 0.12 -17.63 -4.09
N ILE A 23 -0.46 -16.98 -3.09
CA ILE A 23 -0.30 -17.41 -1.70
C ILE A 23 -0.89 -18.79 -1.50
N GLU A 24 -2.07 -19.05 -2.06
CA GLU A 24 -2.71 -20.35 -1.94
C GLU A 24 -1.87 -21.45 -2.56
N GLN A 25 -1.27 -21.19 -3.71
CA GLN A 25 -0.51 -22.19 -4.45
C GLN A 25 0.90 -22.37 -3.90
N PHE A 26 1.57 -21.27 -3.50
CA PHE A 26 3.00 -21.30 -3.16
C PHE A 26 3.29 -20.95 -1.69
N GLY A 27 2.27 -20.53 -0.93
CA GLY A 27 2.46 -20.12 0.47
C GLY A 27 2.85 -18.68 0.65
N SER A 28 3.25 -18.00 -0.42
CA SER A 28 3.59 -16.57 -0.39
C SER A 28 3.52 -16.03 -1.80
N ALA A 29 3.55 -14.70 -1.92
CA ALA A 29 3.54 -14.04 -3.23
C ALA A 29 4.57 -12.92 -3.18
N THR A 30 5.65 -13.07 -3.93
CA THR A 30 6.70 -12.06 -4.04
C THR A 30 6.83 -11.70 -5.50
N GLY A 31 6.88 -10.42 -5.81
CA GLY A 31 7.02 -9.97 -7.17
C GLY A 31 6.63 -8.52 -7.35
N LEU A 32 6.41 -8.16 -8.61
CA LEU A 32 6.01 -6.81 -9.00
C LEU A 32 4.49 -6.80 -9.18
N PHE A 33 3.83 -5.89 -8.48
CA PHE A 33 2.37 -5.78 -8.55
C PHE A 33 1.97 -4.42 -9.10
N GLU A 34 0.86 -4.40 -9.82
CA GLU A 34 0.33 -3.20 -10.45
C GLU A 34 -1.05 -2.90 -9.85
N ALA A 35 -1.30 -1.64 -9.54
CA ALA A 35 -2.58 -1.24 -8.97
C ALA A 35 -2.83 0.25 -9.14
N GLU A 36 -4.04 0.69 -8.78
CA GLU A 36 -4.37 2.10 -8.72
C GLU A 36 -4.43 2.54 -7.27
N ILE A 37 -3.77 3.67 -6.96
CA ILE A 37 -3.70 4.19 -5.60
C ILE A 37 -5.04 4.81 -5.22
N VAL A 38 -5.52 4.47 -4.03
CA VAL A 38 -6.72 5.07 -3.46
C VAL A 38 -6.35 6.19 -2.50
N GLN A 39 -5.38 5.94 -1.63
CA GLN A 39 -5.03 6.88 -0.57
C GLN A 39 -3.64 6.57 -0.05
N SER A 40 -2.97 7.55 0.53
CA SER A 40 -1.74 7.32 1.26
C SER A 40 -1.86 7.89 2.67
N CYS A 41 -0.95 7.48 3.54
CA CYS A 41 -0.89 7.99 4.91
C CYS A 41 -0.75 9.51 4.88
N LYS A 42 -1.62 10.21 5.60
CA LYS A 42 -1.62 11.68 5.61
C LYS A 42 -0.51 12.25 6.47
N THR A 43 0.09 11.44 7.31
CA THR A 43 1.13 11.90 8.22
C THR A 43 2.50 11.93 7.57
N ILE A 44 2.99 10.78 7.10
CA ILE A 44 4.34 10.69 6.54
C ILE A 44 4.43 9.82 5.29
N GLY A 45 3.31 9.28 4.79
CA GLY A 45 3.35 8.49 3.56
C GLY A 45 4.04 7.14 3.70
N CYS A 46 3.95 6.52 4.88
CA CYS A 46 4.61 5.23 5.13
C CYS A 46 3.75 4.03 4.74
N TRP A 47 2.57 4.26 4.26
CA TRP A 47 1.72 3.24 3.67
C TRP A 47 0.79 3.90 2.65
N MET A 48 0.24 3.07 1.77
CA MET A 48 -0.81 3.51 0.86
C MET A 48 -1.83 2.40 0.73
N THR A 49 -3.04 2.75 0.30
CA THR A 49 -4.04 1.75 -0.07
C THR A 49 -4.20 1.78 -1.58
N VAL A 50 -4.43 0.62 -2.13
CA VAL A 50 -4.67 0.45 -3.57
C VAL A 50 -5.99 -0.27 -3.77
N LYS A 51 -6.54 -0.19 -4.98
CA LYS A 51 -7.79 -0.88 -5.29
C LYS A 51 -7.57 -2.38 -5.20
N GLY A 52 -8.46 -3.04 -4.48
CA GLY A 52 -8.45 -4.48 -4.35
C GLY A 52 -9.21 -5.18 -5.47
N PRO A 53 -9.38 -6.50 -5.36
CA PRO A 53 -10.02 -7.28 -6.42
C PRO A 53 -11.51 -7.00 -6.61
N HIS A 54 -12.14 -6.39 -5.63
CA HIS A 54 -13.57 -6.05 -5.73
C HIS A 54 -13.75 -4.56 -5.44
N VAL A 55 -14.60 -4.22 -4.48
CA VAL A 55 -14.81 -2.82 -4.09
C VAL A 55 -13.94 -2.42 -2.90
N ASP A 56 -13.23 -3.36 -2.33
CA ASP A 56 -12.39 -3.12 -1.17
C ASP A 56 -11.04 -2.55 -1.57
N THR A 57 -10.27 -2.16 -0.58
CA THR A 57 -8.91 -1.70 -0.77
C THR A 57 -7.94 -2.64 -0.08
N VAL A 58 -6.69 -2.61 -0.52
CA VAL A 58 -5.62 -3.41 0.05
C VAL A 58 -4.51 -2.45 0.48
N ARG A 59 -3.95 -2.68 1.66
CA ARG A 59 -2.91 -1.80 2.20
C ARG A 59 -1.53 -2.29 1.81
N VAL A 60 -0.68 -1.34 1.42
CA VAL A 60 0.71 -1.58 1.07
C VAL A 60 1.56 -0.79 2.06
N PHE A 61 2.32 -1.51 2.88
CA PHE A 61 3.26 -0.88 3.80
C PHE A 61 4.62 -0.77 3.14
N MET A 62 5.35 0.29 3.45
CA MET A 62 6.72 0.45 3.01
C MET A 62 7.61 -0.38 3.93
N LYS A 63 8.42 -1.26 3.36
CA LYS A 63 9.20 -2.24 4.11
C LYS A 63 10.10 -1.54 5.12
N ASP A 64 10.03 -2.00 6.36
CA ASP A 64 10.86 -1.52 7.48
C ASP A 64 10.75 -0.01 7.71
N HIS A 65 9.69 0.63 7.20
CA HIS A 65 9.54 2.08 7.27
C HIS A 65 10.76 2.81 6.67
N ALA A 66 11.41 2.19 5.70
CA ALA A 66 12.69 2.69 5.17
C ALA A 66 12.52 3.84 4.17
N PHE A 67 11.32 4.04 3.67
CA PHE A 67 11.06 5.11 2.70
C PHE A 67 9.59 5.51 2.76
N PHE A 68 9.26 6.60 2.07
CA PHE A 68 7.89 7.14 2.06
C PHE A 68 7.47 7.44 0.65
N VAL A 69 6.15 7.47 0.43
CA VAL A 69 5.57 7.97 -0.82
C VAL A 69 4.92 9.32 -0.52
N PRO A 70 4.61 10.14 -1.55
CA PRO A 70 3.93 11.41 -1.30
C PRO A 70 2.61 11.18 -0.56
N LYS A 71 2.32 12.03 0.43
CA LYS A 71 1.09 11.88 1.20
C LYS A 71 -0.11 12.51 0.50
N ASP A 72 0.11 13.28 -0.56
CA ASP A 72 -0.95 13.92 -1.32
C ASP A 72 -0.68 13.82 -2.81
N SER A 73 -1.71 14.05 -3.60
CA SER A 73 -1.62 14.17 -5.06
C SER A 73 -1.29 12.86 -5.78
N ILE A 74 -1.48 11.73 -5.14
CA ILE A 74 -1.23 10.43 -5.79
C ILE A 74 -2.48 9.58 -5.92
N GLN A 75 -3.62 10.03 -5.41
CA GLN A 75 -4.88 9.31 -5.56
C GLN A 75 -5.22 9.16 -7.04
N GLY A 76 -5.62 7.96 -7.43
CA GLY A 76 -5.99 7.66 -8.80
C GLY A 76 -4.84 7.35 -9.73
N LYS A 77 -3.61 7.51 -9.27
CA LYS A 77 -2.45 7.23 -10.10
C LYS A 77 -2.12 5.75 -10.10
N LYS A 78 -1.55 5.29 -11.22
CA LYS A 78 -1.09 3.89 -11.32
C LYS A 78 0.22 3.73 -10.57
N THR A 79 0.34 2.64 -9.84
CA THR A 79 1.57 2.31 -9.14
C THR A 79 2.02 0.90 -9.46
N TYR A 80 3.33 0.71 -9.48
CA TYR A 80 3.96 -0.61 -9.51
C TYR A 80 4.79 -0.72 -8.24
N PHE A 81 4.65 -1.80 -7.52
CA PHE A 81 5.43 -1.98 -6.30
C PHE A 81 5.98 -3.40 -6.25
N TYR A 82 7.22 -3.51 -5.84
CA TYR A 82 7.93 -4.77 -5.74
C TYR A 82 8.03 -5.17 -4.28
N GLY A 83 7.51 -6.33 -3.93
CA GLY A 83 7.53 -6.78 -2.57
C GLY A 83 6.77 -8.06 -2.36
N GLU A 84 6.30 -8.25 -1.16
CA GLU A 84 5.67 -9.49 -0.73
C GLU A 84 4.24 -9.24 -0.28
N ALA A 85 3.35 -10.17 -0.64
CA ALA A 85 1.97 -10.18 -0.16
C ALA A 85 1.79 -11.33 0.82
N PHE A 86 1.03 -11.10 1.87
CA PHE A 86 0.74 -12.12 2.87
C PHE A 86 -0.53 -11.75 3.63
N TYR A 87 -1.11 -12.73 4.30
CA TYR A 87 -2.25 -12.48 5.17
C TYR A 87 -1.76 -12.23 6.59
N ASP A 88 -2.35 -11.24 7.24
CA ASP A 88 -1.99 -10.91 8.60
C ASP A 88 -3.23 -10.41 9.35
N THR A 89 -3.14 -10.46 10.67
CA THR A 89 -4.21 -9.98 11.53
C THR A 89 -3.83 -8.61 12.07
N LEU A 90 -4.68 -7.63 11.78
CA LEU A 90 -4.49 -6.27 12.30
C LEU A 90 -5.27 -6.14 13.60
N SER A 91 -4.57 -5.77 14.67
CA SER A 91 -5.21 -5.55 15.97
C SER A 91 -6.16 -4.37 15.91
N VAL A 92 -7.05 -4.29 16.90
CA VAL A 92 -7.94 -3.13 17.02
C VAL A 92 -7.14 -1.85 17.13
N ASN A 93 -6.09 -1.84 17.94
CA ASN A 93 -5.27 -0.64 18.12
C ASN A 93 -4.57 -0.22 16.83
N LEU A 94 -4.03 -1.18 16.08
CA LEU A 94 -3.37 -0.86 14.82
C LEU A 94 -4.38 -0.30 13.82
N GLN A 95 -5.56 -0.91 13.72
CA GLN A 95 -6.58 -0.41 12.81
C GLN A 95 -6.97 1.02 13.15
N LYS A 96 -7.13 1.33 14.44
CA LYS A 96 -7.46 2.70 14.86
C LYS A 96 -6.34 3.67 14.51
N HIS A 97 -5.10 3.26 14.71
CA HIS A 97 -3.95 4.10 14.36
C HIS A 97 -3.90 4.39 12.86
N LEU A 98 -4.15 3.37 12.05
CA LEU A 98 -4.16 3.54 10.60
C LEU A 98 -5.28 4.47 10.14
N LEU A 99 -6.43 4.42 10.79
CA LEU A 99 -7.52 5.34 10.50
C LEU A 99 -7.17 6.77 10.89
N GLU A 100 -6.52 6.97 12.02
CA GLU A 100 -6.03 8.28 12.42
C GLU A 100 -5.06 8.84 11.37
N ASP A 101 -4.14 8.01 10.92
CA ASP A 101 -3.17 8.40 9.89
C ASP A 101 -3.84 8.76 8.57
N ALA A 102 -5.00 8.19 8.31
CA ALA A 102 -5.77 8.45 7.09
C ALA A 102 -6.67 9.68 7.23
N GLY A 103 -6.77 10.26 8.41
CA GLY A 103 -7.64 11.41 8.65
C GLY A 103 -9.10 11.04 8.86
N ALA A 104 -9.36 9.81 9.33
CA ALA A 104 -10.73 9.36 9.57
C ALA A 104 -11.37 10.10 10.73
N THR A 105 -12.70 10.09 10.77
CA THR A 105 -13.46 10.72 11.84
C THR A 105 -13.38 9.89 13.11
N LEU A 106 -13.66 10.51 14.26
CA LEU A 106 -13.70 9.80 15.52
C LEU A 106 -14.74 8.69 15.49
N MET A 107 -15.86 8.92 14.82
CA MET A 107 -16.91 7.89 14.71
C MET A 107 -16.39 6.66 13.99
N GLU A 108 -15.64 6.85 12.90
CA GLU A 108 -15.06 5.73 12.17
C GLU A 108 -14.04 4.98 13.01
N ILE A 109 -13.21 5.72 13.74
CA ILE A 109 -12.19 5.12 14.60
C ILE A 109 -12.84 4.32 15.73
N ASP A 110 -13.84 4.90 16.37
CA ASP A 110 -14.51 4.25 17.50
C ASP A 110 -15.31 3.03 17.07
N ALA A 111 -15.69 2.94 15.81
CA ALA A 111 -16.43 1.80 15.29
C ALA A 111 -15.60 0.52 15.21
N VAL A 112 -14.28 0.64 15.25
CA VAL A 112 -13.40 -0.53 15.19
C VAL A 112 -13.39 -1.22 16.56
N ASN A 113 -13.85 -2.47 16.58
CA ASN A 113 -13.95 -3.19 17.85
C ASN A 113 -13.54 -4.66 17.75
N VAL A 114 -13.05 -5.12 16.58
CA VAL A 114 -12.55 -6.50 16.42
C VAL A 114 -11.31 -6.47 15.54
N PRO A 115 -10.41 -7.44 15.74
CA PRO A 115 -9.26 -7.59 14.83
C PRO A 115 -9.72 -7.93 13.41
N ALA A 116 -8.91 -7.62 12.43
CA ALA A 116 -9.23 -7.90 11.02
C ALA A 116 -8.10 -8.74 10.41
N HIS A 117 -8.48 -9.84 9.76
CA HIS A 117 -7.53 -10.68 9.04
C HIS A 117 -7.59 -10.28 7.58
N GLN A 118 -6.50 -9.78 7.03
CA GLN A 118 -6.49 -9.15 5.71
C GLN A 118 -5.26 -9.52 4.91
N LEU A 119 -5.42 -9.45 3.59
CA LEU A 119 -4.28 -9.48 2.67
C LEU A 119 -3.59 -8.12 2.75
N ILE A 120 -2.29 -8.13 2.97
CA ILE A 120 -1.49 -6.91 2.97
C ILE A 120 -0.24 -7.12 2.13
N PHE A 121 0.35 -6.01 1.70
CA PHE A 121 1.60 -6.02 0.94
C PHE A 121 2.67 -5.26 1.71
N GLU A 122 3.90 -5.72 1.60
CA GLU A 122 5.06 -4.99 2.10
C GLU A 122 5.96 -4.72 0.91
N ALA A 123 6.12 -3.46 0.55
CA ALA A 123 6.84 -3.05 -0.64
C ALA A 123 8.25 -2.62 -0.31
N ALA A 124 9.22 -3.16 -1.04
CA ALA A 124 10.62 -2.73 -0.94
C ALA A 124 10.89 -1.57 -1.89
N GLY A 125 10.19 -1.52 -3.01
CA GLY A 125 10.31 -0.43 -3.98
C GLY A 125 8.97 -0.11 -4.60
N VAL A 126 8.76 1.16 -4.92
CA VAL A 126 7.50 1.65 -5.47
C VAL A 126 7.78 2.60 -6.62
N MET A 127 7.03 2.45 -7.71
CA MET A 127 7.02 3.42 -8.80
C MET A 127 5.60 3.96 -8.93
N ILE A 128 5.46 5.27 -9.02
CA ILE A 128 4.16 5.91 -9.20
C ILE A 128 4.21 6.68 -10.51
N ALA A 129 3.29 6.36 -11.41
CA ALA A 129 3.20 7.01 -12.70
C ALA A 129 2.72 8.46 -12.52
N ASP A 130 3.18 9.33 -13.41
CA ASP A 130 2.77 10.74 -13.46
C ASP A 130 3.13 11.55 -12.21
N VAL A 131 4.11 11.07 -11.43
CA VAL A 131 4.69 11.85 -10.35
C VAL A 131 6.08 12.28 -10.81
N PRO A 132 6.34 13.59 -10.91
CA PRO A 132 7.63 14.07 -11.40
C PRO A 132 8.79 13.59 -10.54
N GLU A 133 9.91 13.33 -11.19
CA GLU A 133 11.13 12.94 -10.49
C GLU A 133 11.53 14.07 -9.54
N GLY A 134 11.91 13.71 -8.33
CA GLY A 134 12.30 14.70 -7.32
C GLY A 134 11.15 15.36 -6.59
N ALA A 135 9.90 14.91 -6.78
CA ALA A 135 8.77 15.46 -6.05
C ALA A 135 8.96 15.25 -4.54
N PRO A 136 8.59 16.25 -3.72
CA PRO A 136 8.72 16.09 -2.28
C PRO A 136 7.84 14.98 -1.74
N MET A 137 8.39 14.19 -0.83
CA MET A 137 7.68 13.03 -0.29
C MET A 137 6.40 13.39 0.44
N ALA A 138 6.36 14.53 1.08
CA ALA A 138 5.21 14.97 1.84
C ALA A 138 4.55 16.17 1.18
N SER A 139 4.63 16.23 -0.14
CA SER A 139 4.12 17.38 -0.87
C SER A 139 2.66 17.20 -1.21
N ASP A 140 1.93 18.26 -1.16
CA ASP A 140 0.57 18.32 -1.65
C ASP A 140 0.45 19.18 -2.90
N LYS A 141 1.55 19.73 -3.35
CA LYS A 141 1.62 20.52 -4.56
C LYS A 141 0.52 21.55 -4.65
#